data_4b10f36e6e80316d54b9197c7e1ff4bc
#
_entry.id   4b10f36e6e80316d54b9197c7e1ff4bc
#
_cell.length_a   1.000
_cell.length_b   1.000
_cell.length_c   1.000
_cell.angle_alpha   90.00
_cell.angle_beta   90.00
_cell.angle_gamma   90.00
#
_symmetry.space_group_name_H-M   'P 1'
#
loop_
_entity.id
_entity.type
_entity.pdbx_description
1 polymer ?
#
loop_
_entity_poly.entity_id
_entity_poly.type
_entity_poly.pdbx_seq_one_letter_code
_entity_poly.pdbx_strand_id
1 'polypeptide(L)'
;MARDPMRSLFSAGGKRLRPTLVFLAGALGGADYERLAPAAIAVELVHASTLVHDDVIDHSPTRRGLPTVAAADGDGRAIVVGDFYFARAYGQAARSGDAEVVGILAEAVRLVCEGELRQQEERFRYRVGMYRYFRRIRLKTASLLEAACDLGAVLGGLDGASRLALRTYAMYLGLAFQVADDLLDYLSDEAEVGKPVGHDLLEGSATLPLLLARTDQSVAGQLGALLGQGKQLDETEVAQVVALVRQSQAPELTRRRAQALAGRAREALAKAPAHPAREALDALTTFVVERTS
;
A
#
# COMPACT_ATOMS: atom_id res chain seq x y z
N MET A 1 19.84 -22.77 15.66
CA MET A 1 20.02 -21.82 14.54
C MET A 1 18.87 -20.84 14.59
N ALA A 2 19.11 -19.59 14.96
CA ALA A 2 18.09 -18.54 14.89
C ALA A 2 17.65 -18.43 13.41
N ARG A 3 16.36 -18.57 13.14
CA ARG A 3 15.79 -18.33 11.80
C ARG A 3 16.18 -16.91 11.42
N ASP A 4 16.81 -16.75 10.26
CA ASP A 4 17.16 -15.44 9.73
C ASP A 4 15.83 -14.67 9.49
N PRO A 5 15.49 -13.64 10.28
CA PRO A 5 14.22 -12.91 10.15
C PRO A 5 14.07 -12.29 8.76
N MET A 6 15.20 -12.03 8.09
CA MET A 6 15.26 -11.51 6.73
C MET A 6 14.75 -12.52 5.71
N ARG A 7 15.09 -13.83 5.88
CA ARG A 7 14.59 -14.88 4.99
C ARG A 7 13.09 -15.10 5.14
N SER A 8 12.55 -15.03 6.36
CA SER A 8 11.12 -15.26 6.59
C SER A 8 10.25 -14.25 5.88
N LEU A 9 10.58 -12.95 5.96
CA LEU A 9 9.80 -11.87 5.33
C LEU A 9 9.80 -11.98 3.78
N PHE A 10 10.95 -12.30 3.18
CA PHE A 10 11.06 -12.43 1.73
C PHE A 10 10.55 -13.78 1.20
N SER A 11 10.65 -14.86 1.97
CA SER A 11 10.15 -16.18 1.59
C SER A 11 8.64 -16.35 1.80
N ALA A 12 8.02 -15.54 2.65
CA ALA A 12 6.56 -15.54 2.88
C ALA A 12 5.73 -15.10 1.66
N GLY A 13 6.36 -14.92 0.51
CA GLY A 13 5.70 -14.52 -0.73
C GLY A 13 5.50 -13.01 -0.85
N GLY A 14 4.74 -12.61 -1.85
CA GLY A 14 4.42 -11.21 -2.16
C GLY A 14 4.41 -10.98 -3.66
N LYS A 15 3.54 -10.08 -4.13
CA LYS A 15 3.31 -9.83 -5.57
C LYS A 15 4.47 -9.05 -6.22
N ARG A 16 5.46 -8.61 -5.44
CA ARG A 16 6.66 -7.86 -5.90
C ARG A 16 6.33 -6.70 -6.84
N LEU A 17 5.20 -6.04 -6.60
CA LEU A 17 4.68 -4.99 -7.47
C LEU A 17 5.68 -3.82 -7.63
N ARG A 18 6.35 -3.42 -6.54
CA ARG A 18 7.28 -2.29 -6.56
C ARG A 18 8.51 -2.53 -7.42
N PRO A 19 9.27 -3.64 -7.25
CA PRO A 19 10.35 -3.98 -8.17
C PRO A 19 9.88 -4.12 -9.62
N THR A 20 8.71 -4.72 -9.85
CA THR A 20 8.13 -4.86 -11.20
C THR A 20 7.91 -3.50 -11.85
N LEU A 21 7.39 -2.52 -11.10
CA LEU A 21 7.20 -1.16 -11.61
C LEU A 21 8.52 -0.47 -11.97
N VAL A 22 9.59 -0.67 -11.18
CA VAL A 22 10.93 -0.14 -11.53
C VAL A 22 11.40 -0.71 -12.86
N PHE A 23 11.31 -2.04 -13.03
CA PHE A 23 11.75 -2.70 -14.27
C PHE A 23 10.90 -2.29 -15.47
N LEU A 24 9.58 -2.27 -15.35
CA LEU A 24 8.71 -1.92 -16.46
C LEU A 24 8.86 -0.45 -16.86
N ALA A 25 8.95 0.47 -15.89
CA ALA A 25 9.16 1.88 -16.16
C ALA A 25 10.55 2.15 -16.81
N GLY A 26 11.60 1.48 -16.31
CA GLY A 26 12.94 1.60 -16.88
C GLY A 26 13.06 1.01 -18.29
N ALA A 27 12.37 -0.08 -18.56
CA ALA A 27 12.34 -0.72 -19.87
C ALA A 27 11.72 0.19 -20.96
N LEU A 28 10.78 1.07 -20.60
CA LEU A 28 10.23 2.08 -21.51
C LEU A 28 11.31 3.03 -22.08
N GLY A 29 12.39 3.26 -21.34
CA GLY A 29 13.53 4.06 -21.76
C GLY A 29 14.72 3.23 -22.26
N GLY A 30 14.60 1.90 -22.31
CA GLY A 30 15.63 1.00 -22.80
C GLY A 30 16.72 0.64 -21.78
N ALA A 31 16.50 0.91 -20.48
CA ALA A 31 17.45 0.50 -19.45
C ALA A 31 17.47 -1.03 -19.28
N ASP A 32 18.67 -1.58 -19.11
CA ASP A 32 18.87 -2.99 -18.85
C ASP A 32 18.61 -3.37 -17.37
N TYR A 33 18.58 -4.67 -17.14
CA TYR A 33 18.34 -5.24 -15.79
C TYR A 33 19.40 -4.79 -14.78
N GLU A 34 20.68 -4.77 -15.16
CA GLU A 34 21.78 -4.49 -14.24
C GLU A 34 21.72 -3.07 -13.70
N ARG A 35 21.34 -2.13 -14.56
CA ARG A 35 21.14 -0.73 -14.20
C ARG A 35 19.93 -0.52 -13.28
N LEU A 36 18.85 -1.28 -13.47
CA LEU A 36 17.60 -1.15 -12.70
C LEU A 36 17.59 -1.93 -11.38
N ALA A 37 18.32 -3.05 -11.31
CA ALA A 37 18.27 -3.96 -10.18
C ALA A 37 18.58 -3.30 -8.82
N PRO A 38 19.60 -2.41 -8.68
CA PRO A 38 19.86 -1.73 -7.42
C PRO A 38 18.66 -0.91 -6.91
N ALA A 39 17.99 -0.16 -7.80
CA ALA A 39 16.81 0.64 -7.46
C ALA A 39 15.60 -0.24 -7.13
N ALA A 40 15.39 -1.33 -7.88
CA ALA A 40 14.34 -2.31 -7.62
C ALA A 40 14.51 -3.00 -6.25
N ILE A 41 15.74 -3.36 -5.90
CA ILE A 41 16.06 -3.90 -4.58
C ILE A 41 15.85 -2.83 -3.50
N ALA A 42 16.28 -1.59 -3.73
CA ALA A 42 16.15 -0.51 -2.78
C ALA A 42 14.68 -0.25 -2.39
N VAL A 43 13.79 -0.12 -3.37
CA VAL A 43 12.36 0.14 -3.10
C VAL A 43 11.69 -1.02 -2.38
N GLU A 44 12.08 -2.27 -2.67
CA GLU A 44 11.54 -3.44 -1.97
C GLU A 44 12.07 -3.56 -0.54
N LEU A 45 13.33 -3.18 -0.29
CA LEU A 45 13.89 -3.11 1.06
C LEU A 45 13.23 -2.02 1.91
N VAL A 46 12.92 -0.84 1.32
CA VAL A 46 12.11 0.18 2.01
C VAL A 46 10.76 -0.42 2.39
N HIS A 47 10.07 -1.08 1.47
CA HIS A 47 8.79 -1.72 1.79
C HIS A 47 8.92 -2.78 2.88
N ALA A 48 9.96 -3.62 2.84
CA ALA A 48 10.20 -4.62 3.87
C ALA A 48 10.43 -3.97 5.24
N SER A 49 11.18 -2.87 5.30
CA SER A 49 11.39 -2.10 6.52
C SER A 49 10.09 -1.55 7.08
N THR A 50 9.25 -0.92 6.24
CA THR A 50 7.96 -0.38 6.70
C THR A 50 7.06 -1.47 7.25
N LEU A 51 7.02 -2.67 6.63
CA LEU A 51 6.24 -3.80 7.15
C LEU A 51 6.72 -4.26 8.53
N VAL A 52 8.04 -4.29 8.77
CA VAL A 52 8.59 -4.68 10.09
C VAL A 52 8.25 -3.64 11.16
N HIS A 53 8.32 -2.35 10.82
CA HIS A 53 7.95 -1.28 11.74
C HIS A 53 6.44 -1.22 11.98
N ASP A 54 5.62 -1.40 10.95
CA ASP A 54 4.15 -1.48 11.06
C ASP A 54 3.76 -2.62 12.02
N ASP A 55 4.41 -3.80 11.94
CA ASP A 55 4.15 -4.93 12.85
C ASP A 55 4.39 -4.59 14.32
N VAL A 56 5.36 -3.70 14.63
CA VAL A 56 5.61 -3.19 15.99
C VAL A 56 4.51 -2.21 16.39
N ILE A 57 4.18 -1.26 15.50
CA ILE A 57 3.21 -0.19 15.75
C ILE A 57 1.81 -0.74 15.99
N ASP A 58 1.42 -1.77 15.20
CA ASP A 58 0.09 -2.38 15.22
C ASP A 58 0.02 -3.61 16.17
N HIS A 59 1.13 -3.93 16.86
CA HIS A 59 1.25 -5.12 17.72
C HIS A 59 0.82 -6.41 17.02
N SER A 60 1.11 -6.52 15.73
CA SER A 60 0.69 -7.64 14.89
C SER A 60 1.43 -8.92 15.26
N PRO A 61 0.75 -10.02 15.68
CA PRO A 61 1.41 -11.26 16.05
C PRO A 61 1.91 -12.05 14.84
N THR A 62 1.22 -11.92 13.70
CA THR A 62 1.51 -12.69 12.49
C THR A 62 1.43 -11.82 11.24
N ARG A 63 2.24 -12.18 10.23
CA ARG A 63 2.20 -11.61 8.89
C ARG A 63 2.29 -12.72 7.85
N ARG A 64 1.30 -12.84 6.98
CA ARG A 64 1.21 -13.90 5.97
C ARG A 64 1.34 -15.31 6.57
N GLY A 65 0.70 -15.55 7.71
CA GLY A 65 0.71 -16.83 8.40
C GLY A 65 2.01 -17.17 9.14
N LEU A 66 3.00 -16.28 9.16
CA LEU A 66 4.23 -16.43 9.92
C LEU A 66 4.29 -15.45 11.09
N PRO A 67 4.92 -15.80 12.21
CA PRO A 67 5.17 -14.85 13.30
C PRO A 67 5.96 -13.63 12.80
N THR A 68 5.57 -12.43 13.26
CA THR A 68 6.31 -11.20 12.99
C THR A 68 7.66 -11.19 13.72
N VAL A 69 8.59 -10.35 13.31
CA VAL A 69 9.86 -10.16 14.03
C VAL A 69 9.61 -9.67 15.46
N ALA A 70 8.63 -8.77 15.64
CA ALA A 70 8.23 -8.27 16.94
C ALA A 70 7.70 -9.38 17.86
N ALA A 71 6.82 -10.23 17.34
CA ALA A 71 6.27 -11.36 18.10
C ALA A 71 7.31 -12.46 18.43
N ALA A 72 8.28 -12.67 17.54
CA ALA A 72 9.29 -13.72 17.72
C ALA A 72 10.47 -13.29 18.59
N ASP A 73 10.94 -12.06 18.41
CA ASP A 73 12.22 -11.57 18.95
C ASP A 73 12.09 -10.28 19.78
N GLY A 74 10.88 -9.72 19.86
CA GLY A 74 10.54 -8.48 20.61
C GLY A 74 10.72 -7.20 19.78
N ASP A 75 10.02 -6.14 20.23
CA ASP A 75 9.92 -4.84 19.54
C ASP A 75 11.28 -4.19 19.28
N GLY A 76 12.16 -4.20 20.28
CA GLY A 76 13.50 -3.60 20.15
C GLY A 76 14.32 -4.21 19.01
N ARG A 77 14.23 -5.55 18.82
CA ARG A 77 14.91 -6.22 17.72
C ARG A 77 14.24 -5.92 16.39
N ALA A 78 12.92 -5.87 16.34
CA ALA A 78 12.17 -5.53 15.13
C ALA A 78 12.52 -4.13 14.64
N ILE A 79 12.61 -3.12 15.53
CA ILE A 79 13.04 -1.77 15.18
C ILE A 79 14.42 -1.80 14.50
N VAL A 80 15.42 -2.46 15.13
CA VAL A 80 16.77 -2.55 14.57
C VAL A 80 16.80 -3.28 13.23
N VAL A 81 15.98 -4.32 13.04
CA VAL A 81 15.85 -5.02 11.75
C VAL A 81 15.29 -4.10 10.69
N GLY A 82 14.25 -3.32 11.00
CA GLY A 82 13.70 -2.32 10.08
C GLY A 82 14.74 -1.26 9.70
N ASP A 83 15.47 -0.71 10.65
CA ASP A 83 16.56 0.26 10.42
C ASP A 83 17.66 -0.33 9.53
N PHE A 84 18.02 -1.59 9.77
CA PHE A 84 18.97 -2.29 8.93
C PHE A 84 18.51 -2.40 7.47
N TYR A 85 17.22 -2.68 7.23
CA TYR A 85 16.67 -2.69 5.88
C TYR A 85 16.69 -1.31 5.24
N PHE A 86 16.37 -0.24 5.97
CA PHE A 86 16.50 1.13 5.48
C PHE A 86 17.95 1.44 5.09
N ALA A 87 18.92 1.15 5.95
CA ALA A 87 20.34 1.37 5.64
C ALA A 87 20.78 0.60 4.37
N ARG A 88 20.32 -0.65 4.23
CA ARG A 88 20.59 -1.47 3.03
C ARG A 88 19.90 -0.91 1.79
N ALA A 89 18.69 -0.36 1.90
CA ALA A 89 17.97 0.26 0.80
C ALA A 89 18.73 1.48 0.26
N TYR A 90 19.18 2.38 1.14
CA TYR A 90 20.01 3.52 0.73
C TYR A 90 21.35 3.11 0.13
N GLY A 91 21.99 2.07 0.68
CA GLY A 91 23.19 1.48 0.10
C GLY A 91 22.98 0.94 -1.31
N GLN A 92 21.81 0.33 -1.58
CA GLN A 92 21.46 -0.11 -2.95
C GLN A 92 21.16 1.08 -3.87
N ALA A 93 20.39 2.07 -3.42
CA ALA A 93 20.10 3.27 -4.20
C ALA A 93 21.41 4.01 -4.61
N ALA A 94 22.36 4.13 -3.69
CA ALA A 94 23.67 4.76 -3.96
C ALA A 94 24.50 4.01 -5.02
N ARG A 95 24.30 2.70 -5.19
CA ARG A 95 24.98 1.91 -6.25
C ARG A 95 24.52 2.27 -7.67
N SER A 96 23.41 2.98 -7.83
CA SER A 96 23.01 3.53 -9.14
C SER A 96 24.01 4.58 -9.66
N GLY A 97 24.80 5.18 -8.77
CA GLY A 97 25.68 6.30 -9.08
C GLY A 97 24.95 7.62 -9.36
N ASP A 98 23.63 7.64 -9.15
CA ASP A 98 22.77 8.79 -9.42
C ASP A 98 22.17 9.34 -8.10
N ALA A 99 22.51 10.59 -7.79
CA ALA A 99 22.00 11.26 -6.58
C ALA A 99 20.48 11.49 -6.63
N GLU A 100 19.89 11.60 -7.81
CA GLU A 100 18.44 11.75 -7.98
C GLU A 100 17.71 10.48 -7.52
N VAL A 101 18.24 9.29 -7.81
CA VAL A 101 17.70 8.01 -7.33
C VAL A 101 17.62 7.96 -5.81
N VAL A 102 18.67 8.41 -5.13
CA VAL A 102 18.69 8.48 -3.66
C VAL A 102 17.66 9.51 -3.15
N GLY A 103 17.57 10.66 -3.82
CA GLY A 103 16.61 11.72 -3.48
C GLY A 103 15.14 11.26 -3.61
N ILE A 104 14.80 10.57 -4.69
CA ILE A 104 13.45 10.00 -4.91
C ILE A 104 13.10 9.00 -3.80
N LEU A 105 14.03 8.12 -3.45
CA LEU A 105 13.82 7.12 -2.40
C LEU A 105 13.64 7.77 -1.03
N ALA A 106 14.45 8.79 -0.71
CA ALA A 106 14.37 9.52 0.54
C ALA A 106 13.02 10.25 0.69
N GLU A 107 12.55 10.90 -0.38
CA GLU A 107 11.25 11.56 -0.38
C GLU A 107 10.10 10.55 -0.21
N ALA A 108 10.18 9.39 -0.86
CA ALA A 108 9.20 8.33 -0.69
C ALA A 108 9.11 7.85 0.77
N VAL A 109 10.26 7.61 1.41
CA VAL A 109 10.31 7.22 2.83
C VAL A 109 9.69 8.31 3.72
N ARG A 110 10.03 9.59 3.49
CA ARG A 110 9.44 10.71 4.23
C ARG A 110 7.92 10.75 4.10
N LEU A 111 7.40 10.54 2.88
CA LEU A 111 5.95 10.54 2.61
C LEU A 111 5.25 9.35 3.29
N VAL A 112 5.84 8.16 3.25
CA VAL A 112 5.29 6.97 3.95
C VAL A 112 5.23 7.22 5.45
N CYS A 113 6.30 7.75 6.06
CA CYS A 113 6.30 8.11 7.48
C CYS A 113 5.23 9.17 7.81
N GLU A 114 5.06 10.21 6.97
CA GLU A 114 3.98 11.19 7.15
C GLU A 114 2.60 10.52 7.08
N GLY A 115 2.42 9.57 6.16
CA GLY A 115 1.19 8.79 6.03
C GLY A 115 0.88 7.97 7.28
N GLU A 116 1.90 7.32 7.85
CA GLU A 116 1.78 6.55 9.09
C GLU A 116 1.42 7.43 10.29
N LEU A 117 2.13 8.55 10.50
CA LEU A 117 1.82 9.49 11.57
C LEU A 117 0.38 9.98 11.50
N ARG A 118 -0.13 10.27 10.27
CA ARG A 118 -1.54 10.65 10.08
C ARG A 118 -2.50 9.53 10.41
N GLN A 119 -2.15 8.28 10.09
CA GLN A 119 -2.97 7.12 10.45
C GLN A 119 -3.10 7.02 11.96
N GLN A 120 -2.01 7.17 12.70
CA GLN A 120 -2.02 7.14 14.15
C GLN A 120 -2.82 8.29 14.77
N GLU A 121 -2.68 9.51 14.24
CA GLU A 121 -3.48 10.66 14.68
C GLU A 121 -4.99 10.46 14.43
N GLU A 122 -5.36 9.67 13.43
CA GLU A 122 -6.74 9.39 13.03
C GLU A 122 -7.32 8.11 13.66
N ARG A 123 -6.52 7.33 14.42
CA ARG A 123 -6.99 6.09 15.06
C ARG A 123 -8.22 6.35 15.92
N PHE A 124 -9.19 5.46 15.77
CA PHE A 124 -10.51 5.51 16.44
C PHE A 124 -11.35 6.75 16.11
N ARG A 125 -10.95 7.56 15.13
CA ARG A 125 -11.75 8.68 14.63
C ARG A 125 -12.56 8.27 13.41
N TYR A 126 -13.65 7.57 13.61
CA TYR A 126 -14.47 7.03 12.51
C TYR A 126 -15.24 8.10 11.69
N ARG A 127 -15.12 9.41 12.03
CA ARG A 127 -15.68 10.54 11.28
C ARG A 127 -14.63 11.26 10.43
N VAL A 128 -13.66 10.52 9.88
CA VAL A 128 -12.67 11.08 8.95
C VAL A 128 -13.36 11.46 7.63
N GLY A 129 -13.00 12.61 7.07
CA GLY A 129 -13.52 13.03 5.76
C GLY A 129 -12.78 12.32 4.61
N MET A 130 -13.46 12.18 3.46
CA MET A 130 -12.92 11.54 2.25
C MET A 130 -11.56 12.12 1.82
N TYR A 131 -11.36 13.43 1.91
CA TYR A 131 -10.08 14.06 1.59
C TYR A 131 -8.94 13.55 2.47
N ARG A 132 -9.15 13.41 3.77
CA ARG A 132 -8.15 12.89 4.71
C ARG A 132 -7.82 11.44 4.41
N TYR A 133 -8.84 10.61 4.17
CA TYR A 133 -8.66 9.23 3.76
C TYR A 133 -7.78 9.10 2.50
N PHE A 134 -8.14 9.78 1.40
CA PHE A 134 -7.37 9.73 0.16
C PHE A 134 -5.95 10.28 0.32
N ARG A 135 -5.77 11.33 1.13
CA ARG A 135 -4.44 11.86 1.44
C ARG A 135 -3.60 10.82 2.18
N ARG A 136 -4.16 10.14 3.19
CA ARG A 136 -3.46 9.10 3.96
C ARG A 136 -3.00 7.96 3.07
N ILE A 137 -3.89 7.36 2.28
CA ILE A 137 -3.53 6.23 1.41
C ILE A 137 -2.59 6.64 0.27
N ARG A 138 -2.66 7.88 -0.20
CA ARG A 138 -1.65 8.40 -1.13
C ARG A 138 -0.27 8.44 -0.50
N LEU A 139 -0.16 8.97 0.70
CA LEU A 139 1.11 9.09 1.42
C LEU A 139 1.65 7.72 1.82
N LYS A 140 0.86 6.88 2.48
CA LYS A 140 1.31 5.58 3.02
C LYS A 140 1.54 4.53 1.93
N THR A 141 0.70 4.49 0.89
CA THR A 141 0.72 3.40 -0.10
C THR A 141 1.15 3.85 -1.49
N ALA A 142 0.52 4.89 -2.07
CA ALA A 142 0.78 5.26 -3.45
C ALA A 142 2.16 5.91 -3.64
N SER A 143 2.69 6.65 -2.66
CA SER A 143 3.99 7.34 -2.75
C SER A 143 5.15 6.41 -3.10
N LEU A 144 5.19 5.21 -2.52
CA LEU A 144 6.25 4.24 -2.81
C LEU A 144 6.09 3.58 -4.19
N LEU A 145 4.88 3.49 -4.74
CA LEU A 145 4.64 3.06 -6.12
C LEU A 145 5.00 4.19 -7.11
N GLU A 146 4.68 5.45 -6.76
CA GLU A 146 5.12 6.64 -7.50
C GLU A 146 6.65 6.66 -7.60
N ALA A 147 7.35 6.46 -6.48
CA ALA A 147 8.79 6.38 -6.44
C ALA A 147 9.34 5.22 -7.30
N ALA A 148 8.73 4.03 -7.24
CA ALA A 148 9.15 2.89 -8.05
C ALA A 148 9.12 3.19 -9.55
N CYS A 149 8.04 3.79 -10.04
CA CYS A 149 7.95 4.20 -11.45
C CYS A 149 8.94 5.34 -11.80
N ASP A 150 9.13 6.31 -10.91
CA ASP A 150 10.05 7.42 -11.13
C ASP A 150 11.51 6.97 -11.15
N LEU A 151 11.91 6.08 -10.25
CA LEU A 151 13.23 5.44 -10.24
C LEU A 151 13.53 4.73 -11.57
N GLY A 152 12.58 3.92 -12.04
CA GLY A 152 12.70 3.27 -13.33
C GLY A 152 12.82 4.28 -14.49
N ALA A 153 11.98 5.31 -14.48
CA ALA A 153 11.95 6.34 -15.52
C ALA A 153 13.25 7.16 -15.57
N VAL A 154 13.81 7.54 -14.42
CA VAL A 154 15.11 8.24 -14.34
C VAL A 154 16.22 7.37 -14.89
N LEU A 155 16.34 6.14 -14.43
CA LEU A 155 17.37 5.21 -14.86
C LEU A 155 17.19 4.80 -16.33
N GLY A 156 15.95 4.81 -16.85
CA GLY A 156 15.63 4.64 -18.27
C GLY A 156 15.93 5.86 -19.14
N GLY A 157 16.26 7.00 -18.53
CA GLY A 157 16.52 8.23 -19.30
C GLY A 157 15.28 8.83 -19.95
N LEU A 158 14.09 8.58 -19.40
CA LEU A 158 12.85 9.12 -19.94
C LEU A 158 12.75 10.64 -19.70
N ASP A 159 12.11 11.32 -20.64
CA ASP A 159 11.86 12.76 -20.53
C ASP A 159 10.88 13.13 -19.42
N GLY A 160 10.83 14.42 -19.06
CA GLY A 160 9.99 14.91 -17.98
C GLY A 160 8.49 14.65 -18.17
N ALA A 161 7.99 14.63 -19.42
CA ALA A 161 6.58 14.36 -19.72
C ALA A 161 6.25 12.88 -19.49
N SER A 162 7.09 11.97 -19.95
CA SER A 162 6.98 10.52 -19.75
C SER A 162 7.10 10.16 -18.26
N ARG A 163 8.04 10.78 -17.53
CA ARG A 163 8.18 10.61 -16.07
C ARG A 163 6.92 11.05 -15.34
N LEU A 164 6.37 12.22 -15.67
CA LEU A 164 5.13 12.71 -15.06
C LEU A 164 3.96 11.77 -15.34
N ALA A 165 3.85 11.24 -16.55
CA ALA A 165 2.83 10.27 -16.92
C ALA A 165 2.93 9.00 -16.07
N LEU A 166 4.13 8.44 -15.90
CA LEU A 166 4.37 7.23 -15.09
C LEU A 166 4.14 7.47 -13.60
N ARG A 167 4.55 8.61 -13.06
CA ARG A 167 4.25 8.97 -11.66
C ARG A 167 2.74 9.11 -11.43
N THR A 168 2.04 9.77 -12.37
CA THR A 168 0.58 9.92 -12.29
C THR A 168 -0.12 8.57 -12.40
N TYR A 169 0.31 7.70 -13.30
CA TYR A 169 -0.13 6.31 -13.41
C TYR A 169 0.04 5.58 -12.07
N ALA A 170 1.25 5.60 -11.49
CA ALA A 170 1.57 4.88 -10.26
C ALA A 170 0.79 5.41 -9.06
N MET A 171 0.56 6.72 -8.99
CA MET A 171 -0.29 7.34 -7.97
C MET A 171 -1.71 6.75 -8.02
N TYR A 172 -2.35 6.77 -9.20
CA TYR A 172 -3.72 6.25 -9.33
C TYR A 172 -3.78 4.73 -9.16
N LEU A 173 -2.77 3.99 -9.63
CA LEU A 173 -2.64 2.56 -9.39
C LEU A 173 -2.55 2.25 -7.89
N GLY A 174 -1.75 2.99 -7.15
CA GLY A 174 -1.59 2.83 -5.70
C GLY A 174 -2.87 3.15 -4.93
N LEU A 175 -3.60 4.20 -5.33
CA LEU A 175 -4.90 4.52 -4.77
C LEU A 175 -5.93 3.44 -5.07
N ALA A 176 -5.99 2.92 -6.31
CA ALA A 176 -6.89 1.83 -6.70
C ALA A 176 -6.58 0.55 -5.92
N PHE A 177 -5.27 0.23 -5.79
CA PHE A 177 -4.79 -0.91 -5.02
C PHE A 177 -5.26 -0.83 -3.56
N GLN A 178 -5.07 0.30 -2.89
CA GLN A 178 -5.47 0.43 -1.48
C GLN A 178 -6.99 0.40 -1.31
N VAL A 179 -7.74 1.09 -2.18
CA VAL A 179 -9.22 1.06 -2.13
C VAL A 179 -9.76 -0.36 -2.33
N ALA A 180 -9.15 -1.17 -3.21
CA ALA A 180 -9.51 -2.58 -3.38
C ALA A 180 -9.13 -3.42 -2.14
N ASP A 181 -7.98 -3.15 -1.53
CA ASP A 181 -7.53 -3.81 -0.29
C ASP A 181 -8.48 -3.53 0.87
N ASP A 182 -8.83 -2.25 1.06
CA ASP A 182 -9.78 -1.83 2.08
C ASP A 182 -11.17 -2.50 1.90
N LEU A 183 -11.59 -2.73 0.66
CA LEU A 183 -12.84 -3.45 0.37
C LEU A 183 -12.74 -4.93 0.73
N LEU A 184 -11.61 -5.57 0.46
CA LEU A 184 -11.39 -6.97 0.79
C LEU A 184 -11.44 -7.22 2.30
N ASP A 185 -10.97 -6.28 3.12
CA ASP A 185 -11.06 -6.37 4.60
C ASP A 185 -12.51 -6.52 5.10
N TYR A 186 -13.49 -6.03 4.34
CA TYR A 186 -14.90 -6.22 4.65
C TYR A 186 -15.56 -7.41 3.99
N LEU A 187 -15.09 -7.87 2.82
CA LEU A 187 -15.80 -8.86 1.99
C LEU A 187 -15.21 -10.27 2.06
N SER A 188 -13.94 -10.41 2.39
CA SER A 188 -13.28 -11.72 2.43
C SER A 188 -13.84 -12.59 3.56
N ASP A 189 -13.74 -13.91 3.39
CA ASP A 189 -14.00 -14.86 4.46
C ASP A 189 -12.72 -15.11 5.26
N GLU A 190 -12.82 -15.22 6.58
CA GLU A 190 -11.69 -15.47 7.49
C GLU A 190 -10.86 -16.69 7.07
N ALA A 191 -11.54 -17.72 6.52
CA ALA A 191 -10.90 -18.94 6.06
C ALA A 191 -9.98 -18.76 4.84
N GLU A 192 -10.23 -17.74 4.00
CA GLU A 192 -9.45 -17.48 2.79
C GLU A 192 -8.26 -16.55 3.04
N VAL A 193 -8.38 -15.60 3.95
CA VAL A 193 -7.39 -14.53 4.16
C VAL A 193 -6.49 -14.77 5.35
N GLY A 194 -6.89 -15.65 6.28
CA GLY A 194 -6.12 -15.97 7.49
C GLY A 194 -6.00 -14.81 8.48
N LYS A 195 -6.87 -13.79 8.36
CA LYS A 195 -7.02 -12.65 9.28
C LYS A 195 -8.49 -12.46 9.62
N PRO A 196 -8.82 -11.97 10.83
CA PRO A 196 -10.18 -11.56 11.16
C PRO A 196 -10.69 -10.53 10.16
N VAL A 197 -11.96 -10.65 9.76
CA VAL A 197 -12.63 -9.66 8.91
C VAL A 197 -12.81 -8.36 9.70
N GLY A 198 -12.59 -7.21 9.07
CA GLY A 198 -12.66 -5.92 9.75
C GLY A 198 -11.41 -5.60 10.57
N HIS A 199 -10.25 -6.15 10.17
CA HIS A 199 -8.97 -5.89 10.84
C HIS A 199 -8.65 -4.39 10.93
N ASP A 200 -8.90 -3.61 9.87
CA ASP A 200 -8.75 -2.16 9.87
C ASP A 200 -9.58 -1.48 10.99
N LEU A 201 -10.77 -1.99 11.27
CA LEU A 201 -11.62 -1.47 12.34
C LEU A 201 -11.07 -1.80 13.73
N LEU A 202 -10.51 -3.00 13.92
CA LEU A 202 -9.84 -3.38 15.17
C LEU A 202 -8.64 -2.47 15.45
N GLU A 203 -7.89 -2.09 14.41
CA GLU A 203 -6.79 -1.13 14.50
C GLU A 203 -7.27 0.33 14.63
N GLY A 204 -8.57 0.59 14.53
CA GLY A 204 -9.16 1.92 14.64
C GLY A 204 -9.07 2.76 13.36
N SER A 205 -8.83 2.12 12.21
CA SER A 205 -8.75 2.77 10.92
C SER A 205 -10.12 2.87 10.24
N ALA A 206 -10.54 4.10 9.93
CA ALA A 206 -11.71 4.32 9.08
C ALA A 206 -11.29 4.27 7.61
N THR A 207 -11.76 3.25 6.87
CA THR A 207 -11.49 3.04 5.46
C THR A 207 -12.69 3.35 4.58
N LEU A 208 -12.50 3.38 3.26
CA LEU A 208 -13.50 3.88 2.33
C LEU A 208 -14.87 3.18 2.43
N PRO A 209 -14.95 1.84 2.59
CA PRO A 209 -16.25 1.18 2.75
C PRO A 209 -17.05 1.73 3.94
N LEU A 210 -16.40 1.92 5.10
CA LEU A 210 -17.06 2.50 6.28
C LEU A 210 -17.51 3.94 6.02
N LEU A 211 -16.64 4.77 5.41
CA LEU A 211 -16.96 6.17 5.15
C LEU A 211 -18.17 6.31 4.22
N LEU A 212 -18.32 5.42 3.23
CA LEU A 212 -19.47 5.38 2.34
C LEU A 212 -20.72 4.84 3.04
N ALA A 213 -20.61 3.75 3.80
CA ALA A 213 -21.74 3.17 4.53
C ALA A 213 -22.35 4.19 5.52
N ARG A 214 -21.54 5.05 6.13
CA ARG A 214 -22.03 6.10 7.03
C ARG A 214 -22.88 7.18 6.33
N THR A 215 -22.82 7.27 4.99
CA THR A 215 -23.70 8.16 4.21
C THR A 215 -24.95 7.44 3.69
N ASP A 216 -25.02 6.14 3.83
CA ASP A 216 -26.18 5.34 3.42
C ASP A 216 -27.27 5.40 4.50
N GLN A 217 -28.44 5.97 4.15
CA GLN A 217 -29.55 6.19 5.07
C GLN A 217 -30.05 4.89 5.73
N SER A 218 -29.90 3.74 5.08
CA SER A 218 -30.37 2.45 5.59
C SER A 218 -29.60 1.97 6.81
N VAL A 219 -28.32 2.35 6.97
CA VAL A 219 -27.43 1.87 8.05
C VAL A 219 -26.79 2.98 8.87
N ALA A 220 -26.84 4.24 8.42
CA ALA A 220 -26.14 5.37 9.04
C ALA A 220 -26.48 5.56 10.52
N GLY A 221 -27.75 5.38 10.91
CA GLY A 221 -28.19 5.52 12.30
C GLY A 221 -27.58 4.43 13.21
N GLN A 222 -27.57 3.17 12.76
CA GLN A 222 -27.01 2.05 13.50
C GLN A 222 -25.48 2.17 13.60
N LEU A 223 -24.81 2.51 12.50
CA LEU A 223 -23.36 2.79 12.49
C LEU A 223 -23.02 3.96 13.43
N GLY A 224 -23.86 5.01 13.45
CA GLY A 224 -23.69 6.14 14.35
C GLY A 224 -23.72 5.76 15.83
N ALA A 225 -24.60 4.83 16.20
CA ALA A 225 -24.70 4.31 17.56
C ALA A 225 -23.50 3.44 17.96
N LEU A 226 -23.05 2.53 17.07
CA LEU A 226 -21.92 1.62 17.31
C LEU A 226 -20.58 2.35 17.38
N LEU A 227 -20.33 3.24 16.42
CA LEU A 227 -19.04 3.94 16.29
C LEU A 227 -18.85 5.04 17.33
N GLY A 228 -19.90 5.45 17.99
CA GLY A 228 -19.92 6.32 19.16
C GLY A 228 -19.04 7.56 19.06
N GLN A 229 -18.31 7.83 20.15
CA GLN A 229 -17.45 9.01 20.32
C GLN A 229 -15.96 8.69 20.12
N GLY A 230 -15.60 7.73 19.23
CA GLY A 230 -14.21 7.43 18.96
C GLY A 230 -13.56 6.50 19.98
N LYS A 231 -14.23 5.40 20.31
CA LYS A 231 -13.71 4.32 21.15
C LYS A 231 -13.13 3.19 20.31
N GLN A 232 -12.26 2.42 20.90
CA GLN A 232 -11.86 1.13 20.34
C GLN A 232 -13.07 0.19 20.33
N LEU A 233 -13.28 -0.52 19.24
CA LEU A 233 -14.34 -1.52 19.08
C LEU A 233 -13.82 -2.88 19.56
N ASP A 234 -14.70 -3.67 20.19
CA ASP A 234 -14.44 -5.07 20.42
C ASP A 234 -14.81 -5.92 19.18
N GLU A 235 -14.44 -7.20 19.18
CA GLU A 235 -14.68 -8.11 18.05
C GLU A 235 -16.18 -8.21 17.68
N THR A 236 -17.07 -8.18 18.67
CA THR A 236 -18.52 -8.25 18.45
C THR A 236 -19.02 -6.97 17.77
N GLU A 237 -18.57 -5.81 18.22
CA GLU A 237 -18.90 -4.52 17.61
C GLU A 237 -18.35 -4.42 16.20
N VAL A 238 -17.11 -4.88 15.95
CA VAL A 238 -16.52 -4.96 14.61
C VAL A 238 -17.38 -5.85 13.69
N ALA A 239 -17.77 -7.03 14.14
CA ALA A 239 -18.63 -7.92 13.35
C ALA A 239 -19.98 -7.25 12.99
N GLN A 240 -20.58 -6.50 13.92
CA GLN A 240 -21.80 -5.74 13.66
C GLN A 240 -21.58 -4.62 12.63
N VAL A 241 -20.48 -3.86 12.75
CA VAL A 241 -20.13 -2.82 11.78
C VAL A 241 -19.90 -3.42 10.40
N VAL A 242 -19.15 -4.52 10.30
CA VAL A 242 -18.91 -5.23 9.04
C VAL A 242 -20.22 -5.69 8.40
N ALA A 243 -21.14 -6.27 9.18
CA ALA A 243 -22.45 -6.70 8.68
C ALA A 243 -23.26 -5.53 8.12
N LEU A 244 -23.28 -4.38 8.78
CA LEU A 244 -23.96 -3.16 8.31
C LEU A 244 -23.31 -2.60 7.02
N VAL A 245 -21.97 -2.59 6.95
CA VAL A 245 -21.26 -2.17 5.73
C VAL A 245 -21.61 -3.10 4.56
N ARG A 246 -21.62 -4.43 4.78
CA ARG A 246 -21.98 -5.42 3.75
C ARG A 246 -23.42 -5.27 3.26
N GLN A 247 -24.36 -4.89 4.11
CA GLN A 247 -25.77 -4.68 3.77
C GLN A 247 -26.03 -3.37 3.01
N SER A 248 -25.13 -2.40 3.11
CA SER A 248 -25.26 -1.10 2.47
C SER A 248 -24.82 -1.11 1.01
N GLN A 249 -24.96 0.02 0.33
CA GLN A 249 -24.41 0.20 -1.02
C GLN A 249 -22.88 0.44 -1.03
N ALA A 250 -22.24 0.56 0.12
CA ALA A 250 -20.84 0.94 0.24
C ALA A 250 -19.87 -0.02 -0.48
N PRO A 251 -20.03 -1.36 -0.44
CA PRO A 251 -19.15 -2.27 -1.17
C PRO A 251 -19.13 -2.00 -2.67
N GLU A 252 -20.30 -1.85 -3.28
CA GLU A 252 -20.40 -1.58 -4.71
C GLU A 252 -19.86 -0.18 -5.07
N LEU A 253 -20.15 0.84 -4.27
CA LEU A 253 -19.60 2.17 -4.47
C LEU A 253 -18.07 2.20 -4.32
N THR A 254 -17.52 1.42 -3.39
CA THR A 254 -16.07 1.27 -3.21
C THR A 254 -15.44 0.60 -4.43
N ARG A 255 -16.03 -0.48 -4.93
CA ARG A 255 -15.57 -1.17 -6.15
C ARG A 255 -15.54 -0.23 -7.35
N ARG A 256 -16.63 0.52 -7.58
CA ARG A 256 -16.68 1.53 -8.65
C ARG A 256 -15.61 2.61 -8.48
N ARG A 257 -15.31 3.00 -7.25
CA ARG A 257 -14.24 3.97 -7.00
C ARG A 257 -12.86 3.42 -7.34
N ALA A 258 -12.56 2.16 -6.98
CA ALA A 258 -11.32 1.48 -7.37
C ALA A 258 -11.17 1.39 -8.89
N GLN A 259 -12.24 0.99 -9.59
CA GLN A 259 -12.27 0.91 -11.06
C GLN A 259 -12.06 2.28 -11.73
N ALA A 260 -12.69 3.34 -11.20
CA ALA A 260 -12.49 4.70 -11.71
C ALA A 260 -11.05 5.20 -11.52
N LEU A 261 -10.40 4.85 -10.39
CA LEU A 261 -8.99 5.16 -10.16
C LEU A 261 -8.08 4.38 -11.13
N ALA A 262 -8.35 3.09 -11.36
CA ALA A 262 -7.64 2.28 -12.36
C ALA A 262 -7.81 2.86 -13.79
N GLY A 263 -8.99 3.34 -14.14
CA GLY A 263 -9.23 4.06 -15.40
C GLY A 263 -8.35 5.31 -15.54
N ARG A 264 -8.24 6.11 -14.48
CA ARG A 264 -7.33 7.29 -14.49
C ARG A 264 -5.86 6.90 -14.59
N ALA A 265 -5.47 5.77 -14.01
CA ALA A 265 -4.12 5.24 -14.20
C ALA A 265 -3.85 4.94 -15.68
N ARG A 266 -4.78 4.25 -16.38
CA ARG A 266 -4.66 3.98 -17.83
C ARG A 266 -4.59 5.25 -18.66
N GLU A 267 -5.41 6.24 -18.37
CA GLU A 267 -5.39 7.54 -19.06
C GLU A 267 -4.03 8.24 -18.92
N ALA A 268 -3.42 8.18 -17.74
CA ALA A 268 -2.09 8.72 -17.52
C ALA A 268 -1.02 7.92 -18.28
N LEU A 269 -1.11 6.59 -18.23
CA LEU A 269 -0.16 5.67 -18.89
C LEU A 269 -0.18 5.82 -20.43
N ALA A 270 -1.32 6.16 -21.01
CA ALA A 270 -1.44 6.38 -22.45
C ALA A 270 -0.51 7.47 -22.99
N LYS A 271 -0.02 8.38 -22.10
CA LYS A 271 0.94 9.44 -22.43
C LYS A 271 2.41 8.99 -22.37
N ALA A 272 2.66 7.79 -21.84
CA ALA A 272 4.00 7.19 -21.85
C ALA A 272 4.35 6.60 -23.22
N PRO A 273 5.65 6.40 -23.55
CA PRO A 273 6.07 5.83 -24.83
C PRO A 273 5.39 4.50 -25.16
N ALA A 274 5.14 4.27 -26.45
CA ALA A 274 4.64 2.97 -26.93
C ALA A 274 5.75 1.93 -26.82
N HIS A 275 5.49 0.87 -26.02
CA HIS A 275 6.46 -0.19 -25.74
C HIS A 275 5.73 -1.40 -25.13
N PRO A 276 6.18 -2.65 -25.31
CA PRO A 276 5.55 -3.82 -24.66
C PRO A 276 5.44 -3.69 -23.14
N ALA A 277 6.39 -3.05 -22.46
CA ALA A 277 6.31 -2.78 -21.02
C ALA A 277 5.11 -1.89 -20.64
N ARG A 278 4.62 -1.02 -21.54
CA ARG A 278 3.41 -0.23 -21.30
C ARG A 278 2.16 -1.11 -21.26
N GLU A 279 2.09 -2.15 -22.08
CA GLU A 279 0.99 -3.12 -22.04
C GLU A 279 0.99 -3.91 -20.74
N ALA A 280 2.18 -4.30 -20.24
CA ALA A 280 2.31 -4.94 -18.94
C ALA A 280 1.89 -4.01 -17.79
N LEU A 281 2.25 -2.71 -17.84
CA LEU A 281 1.77 -1.71 -16.88
C LEU A 281 0.25 -1.54 -16.95
N ASP A 282 -0.36 -1.56 -18.15
CA ASP A 282 -1.82 -1.50 -18.31
C ASP A 282 -2.50 -2.71 -17.67
N ALA A 283 -1.98 -3.92 -17.87
CA ALA A 283 -2.50 -5.14 -17.27
C ALA A 283 -2.51 -5.09 -15.73
N LEU A 284 -1.55 -4.41 -15.09
CA LEU A 284 -1.54 -4.22 -13.65
C LEU A 284 -2.76 -3.42 -13.16
N THR A 285 -3.32 -2.52 -13.96
CA THR A 285 -4.53 -1.76 -13.57
C THR A 285 -5.75 -2.65 -13.42
N THR A 286 -5.88 -3.68 -14.25
CA THR A 286 -6.93 -4.71 -14.13
C THR A 286 -6.65 -5.60 -12.92
N PHE A 287 -5.41 -6.09 -12.81
CA PHE A 287 -5.00 -6.98 -11.74
C PHE A 287 -5.27 -6.42 -10.33
N VAL A 288 -5.04 -5.12 -10.09
CA VAL A 288 -5.22 -4.53 -8.76
C VAL A 288 -6.67 -4.37 -8.33
N VAL A 289 -7.63 -4.33 -9.27
CA VAL A 289 -9.06 -4.16 -8.96
C VAL A 289 -9.88 -5.45 -9.06
N GLU A 290 -9.39 -6.47 -9.77
CA GLU A 290 -10.06 -7.76 -9.95
C GLU A 290 -9.59 -8.84 -8.98
N ARG A 291 -8.60 -8.56 -8.15
CA ARG A 291 -8.12 -9.52 -7.15
C ARG A 291 -9.20 -9.83 -6.11
N THR A 292 -9.26 -11.08 -5.71
CA THR A 292 -10.16 -11.58 -4.67
C THR A 292 -9.44 -11.85 -3.35
N SER A 293 -8.10 -11.78 -3.36
CA SER A 293 -7.23 -12.02 -2.19
C SER A 293 -5.88 -11.32 -2.36
#